data_923f7e3dedbbb10446a4d99b1c3f4c82
#
_entry.id   923f7e3dedbbb10446a4d99b1c3f4c82
#
_cell.length_a   1.000
_cell.length_b   1.000
_cell.length_c   1.000
_cell.angle_alpha   90.00
_cell.angle_beta   90.00
_cell.angle_gamma   90.00
#
_symmetry.space_group_name_H-M   'P 1'
#
loop_
_entity.id
_entity.type
_entity.pdbx_description
1 polymer ?
#
loop_
_entity_poly.entity_id
_entity_poly.type
_entity_poly.pdbx_seq_one_letter_code
_entity_poly.pdbx_strand_id
1 'polypeptide(L)'
;GDHKEAGKLLALFNDEDRLATGFVIERAQLCTAIRRFRDYTPAEGDRVKPGGVILLYVEPRNFGLQRNQDKHILHLKYEWKLYDDRSTELQVPAWEQASLEEREDRLSVNGPVTEFYQSFKLPLPANLAMGHYRVKVTVTDAHSGKTDRVHVPIYVTAVEKR
;
A
#
# COMPACT_ATOMS: atom_id res chain seq x y z
N GLY A 1 6.18 -18.10 23.29
CA GLY A 1 5.94 -18.27 22.96
C GLY A 1 5.33 -18.59 22.83
N ASP A 2 5.20 -18.62 22.93
CA ASP A 2 4.47 -18.76 22.73
C ASP A 2 4.15 -18.61 21.68
N HIS A 3 4.58 -18.46 21.14
CA HIS A 3 4.32 -18.34 19.98
C HIS A 3 3.58 -19.36 19.45
N LYS A 4 3.19 -20.04 19.86
CA LYS A 4 2.55 -20.93 19.47
C LYS A 4 1.52 -21.05 19.91
N GLU A 5 1.19 -20.57 20.53
CA GLU A 5 0.24 -20.59 20.95
C GLU A 5 -0.55 -20.97 20.21
N ALA A 6 -0.70 -21.85 19.77
CA ALA A 6 -1.43 -22.43 19.12
C ALA A 6 -1.64 -21.82 17.85
N GLY A 7 -1.99 -22.44 16.78
CA GLY A 7 -1.95 -21.85 15.49
C GLY A 7 -2.71 -20.57 15.40
N LYS A 8 -3.92 -20.58 15.91
CA LYS A 8 -4.72 -19.41 15.80
C LYS A 8 -4.25 -18.30 16.71
N LEU A 9 -3.93 -18.65 17.92
CA LEU A 9 -3.40 -17.69 18.83
C LEU A 9 -2.03 -17.20 18.36
N LEU A 10 -1.28 -18.08 17.73
CA LEU A 10 0.00 -17.69 17.14
C LEU A 10 -0.19 -16.64 16.06
N ALA A 11 -1.19 -16.79 15.22
CA ALA A 11 -1.43 -15.81 14.17
C ALA A 11 -1.77 -14.45 14.76
N LEU A 12 -2.61 -14.42 15.79
CA LEU A 12 -2.93 -13.16 16.44
C LEU A 12 -1.71 -12.56 17.10
N PHE A 13 -0.93 -13.36 17.74
CA PHE A 13 0.28 -12.90 18.38
C PHE A 13 1.25 -12.32 17.37
N ASN A 14 1.38 -12.96 16.23
CA ASN A 14 2.28 -12.46 15.19
C ASN A 14 1.80 -11.13 14.63
N ASP A 15 0.50 -10.95 14.49
CA ASP A 15 -0.02 -9.69 14.02
C ASP A 15 0.25 -8.57 15.02
N GLU A 16 0.04 -8.84 16.29
CA GLU A 16 0.33 -7.87 17.31
C GLU A 16 1.82 -7.55 17.37
N ASP A 17 2.65 -8.56 17.23
CA ASP A 17 4.07 -8.38 17.24
C ASP A 17 4.54 -7.54 16.05
N ARG A 18 3.97 -7.78 14.87
CA ARG A 18 4.28 -6.97 13.70
C ARG A 18 3.95 -5.51 13.94
N LEU A 19 2.79 -5.24 14.49
CA LEU A 19 2.36 -3.87 14.75
C LEU A 19 3.18 -3.20 15.84
N ALA A 20 3.67 -3.97 16.81
CA ALA A 20 4.39 -3.41 17.93
C ALA A 20 5.87 -3.20 17.64
N THR A 21 6.51 -4.12 16.94
CA THR A 21 7.96 -4.11 16.80
C THR A 21 8.47 -4.21 15.37
N GLY A 22 7.65 -4.64 14.42
CA GLY A 22 8.07 -4.86 13.06
C GLY A 22 7.53 -3.82 12.10
N PHE A 23 8.24 -3.66 10.97
CA PHE A 23 7.77 -2.82 9.89
C PHE A 23 6.52 -3.43 9.28
N VAL A 24 5.44 -2.63 9.18
CA VAL A 24 4.18 -3.11 8.63
C VAL A 24 3.54 -2.01 7.80
N ILE A 25 2.67 -2.43 6.88
CA ILE A 25 1.69 -1.54 6.25
C ILE A 25 0.46 -1.60 7.15
N GLU A 26 0.24 -0.57 7.92
CA GLU A 26 -0.87 -0.57 8.85
C GLU A 26 -2.20 -0.39 8.16
N ARG A 27 -2.23 0.43 7.13
CA ARG A 27 -3.43 0.69 6.34
C ARG A 27 -3.10 0.80 4.88
N ALA A 28 -3.93 0.19 4.05
CA ALA A 28 -3.89 0.38 2.61
C ALA A 28 -5.33 0.36 2.14
N GLN A 29 -5.80 1.47 1.54
CA GLN A 29 -7.21 1.66 1.27
C GLN A 29 -7.42 2.33 -0.08
N LEU A 30 -8.36 1.79 -0.84
CA LEU A 30 -8.83 2.43 -2.05
C LEU A 30 -9.76 3.58 -1.65
N CYS A 31 -9.50 4.76 -2.16
CA CYS A 31 -10.19 5.97 -1.74
C CYS A 31 -10.72 6.76 -2.91
N THR A 32 -11.68 7.63 -2.64
CA THR A 32 -12.12 8.64 -3.58
C THR A 32 -11.52 10.00 -3.25
N ALA A 33 -11.04 10.19 -2.04
CA ALA A 33 -10.37 11.42 -1.64
C ALA A 33 -9.43 11.12 -0.49
N ILE A 34 -8.28 11.75 -0.48
CA ILE A 34 -7.31 11.65 0.62
C ILE A 34 -6.94 13.08 0.98
N ARG A 35 -7.11 13.45 2.25
CA ARG A 35 -6.88 14.80 2.70
C ARG A 35 -5.62 14.93 3.56
N ARG A 36 -5.43 14.00 4.48
CA ARG A 36 -4.27 13.99 5.36
C ARG A 36 -4.21 12.67 6.10
N PHE A 37 -3.28 12.52 7.01
CA PHE A 37 -3.08 11.31 7.78
C PHE A 37 -4.39 10.86 8.42
N ARG A 38 -4.82 9.65 8.08
CA ARG A 38 -6.05 9.03 8.58
C ARG A 38 -7.33 9.80 8.28
N ASP A 39 -7.27 10.72 7.33
CA ASP A 39 -8.43 11.50 6.92
C ASP A 39 -8.64 11.30 5.42
N TYR A 40 -9.42 10.30 5.07
CA TYR A 40 -9.68 9.94 3.68
C TYR A 40 -11.10 9.38 3.56
N THR A 41 -11.60 9.37 2.33
CA THR A 41 -12.91 8.80 2.02
C THR A 41 -12.70 7.50 1.26
N PRO A 42 -13.05 6.35 1.86
CA PRO A 42 -12.94 5.07 1.16
C PRO A 42 -13.85 5.02 -0.06
N ALA A 43 -13.44 4.29 -1.08
CA ALA A 43 -14.28 4.05 -2.23
C ALA A 43 -15.39 3.09 -1.84
N GLU A 44 -16.63 3.48 -2.10
CA GLU A 44 -17.77 2.65 -1.72
C GLU A 44 -17.80 1.39 -2.56
N GLY A 45 -17.86 0.23 -1.88
CA GLY A 45 -17.89 -1.06 -2.56
C GLY A 45 -16.62 -1.37 -3.33
N ASP A 46 -15.53 -0.66 -3.05
CA ASP A 46 -14.24 -0.82 -3.75
C ASP A 46 -14.37 -0.65 -5.26
N ARG A 47 -15.33 0.14 -5.72
CA ARG A 47 -15.66 0.25 -7.13
C ARG A 47 -14.75 1.21 -7.87
N VAL A 48 -14.33 0.81 -9.04
CA VAL A 48 -13.53 1.63 -9.94
C VAL A 48 -14.01 1.39 -11.37
N LYS A 49 -13.77 2.38 -12.23
CA LYS A 49 -14.14 2.26 -13.64
C LYS A 49 -12.95 1.77 -14.45
N PRO A 50 -13.18 0.96 -15.51
CA PRO A 50 -12.08 0.58 -16.39
C PRO A 50 -11.48 1.84 -17.02
N GLY A 51 -10.15 1.86 -17.11
CA GLY A 51 -9.48 3.04 -17.65
C GLY A 51 -9.44 4.22 -16.71
N GLY A 52 -10.02 4.09 -15.51
CA GLY A 52 -9.96 5.14 -14.52
C GLY A 52 -8.65 5.14 -13.77
N VAL A 53 -8.53 6.05 -12.82
CA VAL A 53 -7.36 6.15 -11.96
C VAL A 53 -7.79 5.74 -10.56
N ILE A 54 -7.07 4.80 -9.97
CA ILE A 54 -7.33 4.43 -8.59
C ILE A 54 -6.47 5.30 -7.67
N LEU A 55 -7.04 5.64 -6.55
CA LEU A 55 -6.36 6.44 -5.54
C LEU A 55 -6.16 5.59 -4.32
N LEU A 56 -4.90 5.31 -3.97
CA LEU A 56 -4.57 4.47 -2.84
C LEU A 56 -3.97 5.29 -1.72
N TYR A 57 -4.45 5.04 -0.51
CA TYR A 57 -3.87 5.54 0.72
C TYR A 57 -3.03 4.42 1.33
N VAL A 58 -1.77 4.67 1.61
CA VAL A 58 -0.87 3.68 2.19
C VAL A 58 -0.20 4.27 3.42
N GLU A 59 -0.34 3.58 4.52
CA GLU A 59 0.20 4.05 5.80
C GLU A 59 1.17 3.01 6.35
N PRO A 60 2.48 3.19 6.12
CA PRO A 60 3.47 2.30 6.74
C PRO A 60 3.70 2.71 8.19
N ARG A 61 4.19 1.77 8.97
CA ARG A 61 4.45 1.99 10.38
C ARG A 61 5.69 1.23 10.82
N ASN A 62 6.34 1.73 11.83
CA ASN A 62 7.55 1.13 12.41
C ASN A 62 8.70 1.06 11.40
N PHE A 63 8.77 2.05 10.52
CA PHE A 63 9.87 2.15 9.57
C PHE A 63 11.10 2.69 10.25
N GLY A 64 12.26 2.34 9.71
CA GLY A 64 13.52 2.84 10.22
C GLY A 64 13.76 4.28 9.81
N LEU A 65 14.47 4.99 10.64
CA LEU A 65 14.90 6.35 10.35
C LEU A 65 16.41 6.40 10.50
N GLN A 66 17.08 6.87 9.49
CA GLN A 66 18.51 7.08 9.56
C GLN A 66 18.76 8.50 10.05
N ARG A 67 19.55 8.62 11.10
CA ARG A 67 19.89 9.93 11.62
C ARG A 67 21.10 10.48 10.87
N ASN A 68 20.98 11.72 10.42
CA ASN A 68 22.06 12.41 9.76
C ASN A 68 22.08 13.85 10.30
N GLN A 69 23.03 14.12 11.20
CA GLN A 69 23.09 15.38 11.93
C GLN A 69 21.79 15.55 12.73
N ASP A 70 21.05 16.65 12.51
CA ASP A 70 19.81 16.89 13.24
C ASP A 70 18.59 16.37 12.51
N LYS A 71 18.78 15.62 11.44
CA LYS A 71 17.66 15.17 10.60
C LYS A 71 17.49 13.68 10.67
N HIS A 72 16.26 13.24 10.51
CA HIS A 72 15.89 11.84 10.39
C HIS A 72 15.47 11.58 8.97
N ILE A 73 16.02 10.55 8.35
CA ILE A 73 15.76 10.25 6.94
C ILE A 73 14.97 8.96 6.82
N LEU A 74 13.83 9.08 6.21
CA LEU A 74 12.96 7.97 5.86
C LEU A 74 13.31 7.52 4.44
N HIS A 75 13.32 6.22 4.20
CA HIS A 75 13.55 5.72 2.84
C HIS A 75 12.72 4.48 2.61
N LEU A 76 11.61 4.63 1.91
CA LEU A 76 10.68 3.55 1.61
C LEU A 76 10.55 3.38 0.10
N LYS A 77 10.45 2.14 -0.33
CA LYS A 77 10.26 1.79 -1.74
C LYS A 77 8.95 1.07 -1.90
N TYR A 78 8.23 1.36 -2.97
CA TYR A 78 6.90 0.84 -3.22
C TYR A 78 6.84 0.06 -4.53
N GLU A 79 6.01 -0.99 -4.53
CA GLU A 79 5.73 -1.74 -5.74
C GLU A 79 4.26 -2.12 -5.74
N TRP A 80 3.62 -2.03 -6.91
CA TRP A 80 2.22 -2.38 -7.06
C TRP A 80 2.08 -3.41 -8.16
N LYS A 81 1.23 -4.41 -7.92
CA LYS A 81 0.90 -5.44 -8.92
C LYS A 81 -0.59 -5.66 -8.92
N LEU A 82 -1.14 -5.92 -10.10
CA LEU A 82 -2.57 -6.15 -10.26
C LEU A 82 -2.80 -7.63 -10.49
N TYR A 83 -3.76 -8.20 -9.77
CA TYR A 83 -4.14 -9.59 -9.90
C TYR A 83 -5.63 -9.70 -10.17
N ASP A 84 -6.03 -10.67 -10.99
CA ASP A 84 -7.43 -10.96 -11.19
C ASP A 84 -7.96 -11.88 -10.08
N ASP A 85 -9.23 -12.29 -10.18
CA ASP A 85 -9.86 -13.12 -9.16
C ASP A 85 -9.33 -14.54 -9.10
N ARG A 86 -8.54 -14.95 -10.11
CA ARG A 86 -7.87 -16.25 -10.13
C ARG A 86 -6.43 -16.16 -9.70
N SER A 87 -6.04 -15.03 -9.15
CA SER A 87 -4.67 -14.78 -8.70
C SER A 87 -3.64 -14.76 -9.84
N THR A 88 -4.09 -14.44 -11.04
CA THR A 88 -3.19 -14.26 -12.17
C THR A 88 -2.74 -12.80 -12.21
N GLU A 89 -1.45 -12.59 -12.29
CA GLU A 89 -0.91 -11.25 -12.38
C GLU A 89 -1.16 -10.67 -13.76
N LEU A 90 -1.68 -9.45 -13.81
CA LEU A 90 -1.91 -8.73 -15.04
C LEU A 90 -0.85 -7.67 -15.17
N GLN A 91 -0.23 -7.59 -16.34
CA GLN A 91 0.81 -6.60 -16.58
C GLN A 91 0.18 -5.24 -16.79
N VAL A 92 0.66 -4.25 -16.05
CA VAL A 92 0.23 -2.87 -16.20
C VAL A 92 1.47 -2.03 -16.44
N PRO A 93 1.86 -1.84 -17.71
CA PRO A 93 3.11 -1.14 -18.01
C PRO A 93 3.18 0.26 -17.39
N ALA A 94 2.06 0.95 -17.27
CA ALA A 94 2.04 2.27 -16.67
C ALA A 94 2.50 2.26 -15.22
N TRP A 95 2.26 1.16 -14.49
CA TRP A 95 2.70 1.04 -13.11
C TRP A 95 4.21 0.77 -13.03
N GLU A 96 4.73 0.05 -13.99
CA GLU A 96 6.16 -0.25 -14.05
C GLU A 96 6.97 0.94 -14.51
N GLN A 97 6.36 1.79 -15.33
CA GLN A 97 7.01 2.97 -15.87
C GLN A 97 6.90 4.18 -14.97
N ALA A 98 6.16 4.09 -13.88
CA ALA A 98 6.10 5.18 -12.92
C ALA A 98 7.52 5.53 -12.48
N SER A 99 7.80 6.80 -12.32
CA SER A 99 9.15 7.23 -11.99
C SER A 99 9.58 6.64 -10.67
N LEU A 100 10.88 6.35 -10.55
CA LEU A 100 11.42 5.82 -9.31
C LEU A 100 11.16 6.78 -8.16
N GLU A 101 11.15 8.06 -8.45
CA GLU A 101 10.88 9.07 -7.43
C GLU A 101 9.47 8.97 -6.88
N GLU A 102 8.52 8.58 -7.72
CA GLU A 102 7.14 8.38 -7.28
C GLU A 102 6.99 7.12 -6.48
N ARG A 103 7.93 6.18 -6.59
CA ARG A 103 7.87 4.92 -5.88
C ARG A 103 8.83 4.84 -4.71
N GLU A 104 9.54 5.92 -4.44
CA GLU A 104 10.45 5.99 -3.31
C GLU A 104 10.18 7.25 -2.51
N ASP A 105 10.04 7.09 -1.22
CA ASP A 105 9.95 8.23 -0.32
C ASP A 105 11.27 8.42 0.40
N ARG A 106 11.88 9.56 0.21
CA ARG A 106 13.04 9.98 0.97
C ARG A 106 12.69 11.31 1.61
N LEU A 107 12.46 11.27 2.88
CA LEU A 107 12.01 12.43 3.60
C LEU A 107 13.00 12.76 4.70
N SER A 108 13.39 14.02 4.78
CA SER A 108 14.31 14.50 5.80
C SER A 108 13.53 15.42 6.74
N VAL A 109 13.46 15.04 8.00
CA VAL A 109 12.68 15.79 8.99
C VAL A 109 13.52 16.07 10.22
N ASN A 110 13.11 17.08 11.00
CA ASN A 110 13.87 17.50 12.17
C ASN A 110 13.68 16.61 13.39
N GLY A 111 12.70 15.73 13.36
CA GLY A 111 12.42 14.85 14.49
C GLY A 111 11.87 13.51 14.01
N PRO A 112 11.65 12.58 14.93
CA PRO A 112 11.07 11.28 14.54
C PRO A 112 9.72 11.46 13.88
N VAL A 113 9.48 10.69 12.83
CA VAL A 113 8.21 10.69 12.14
C VAL A 113 7.34 9.60 12.74
N THR A 114 6.19 9.95 13.27
CA THR A 114 5.26 8.99 13.83
C THR A 114 3.98 8.88 13.02
N GLU A 115 3.65 9.92 12.26
CA GLU A 115 2.45 9.95 11.42
C GLU A 115 2.88 10.18 9.99
N PHE A 116 2.80 9.11 9.20
CA PHE A 116 3.24 9.18 7.82
C PHE A 116 2.31 8.36 6.95
N TYR A 117 1.98 8.89 5.81
CA TYR A 117 1.22 8.18 4.79
C TYR A 117 1.66 8.64 3.42
N GLN A 118 1.33 7.86 2.42
CA GLN A 118 1.55 8.24 1.04
C GLN A 118 0.30 7.94 0.24
N SER A 119 0.01 8.78 -0.74
CA SER A 119 -1.08 8.55 -1.66
C SER A 119 -0.53 8.27 -3.04
N PHE A 120 -1.17 7.35 -3.76
CA PHE A 120 -0.74 6.96 -5.09
C PHE A 120 -1.92 7.00 -6.03
N LYS A 121 -1.69 7.52 -7.24
CA LYS A 121 -2.67 7.50 -8.32
C LYS A 121 -2.17 6.52 -9.36
N LEU A 122 -2.90 5.45 -9.54
CA LEU A 122 -2.49 4.38 -10.45
C LEU A 122 -3.54 4.24 -11.55
N PRO A 123 -3.15 4.42 -12.83
CA PRO A 123 -4.11 4.26 -13.91
C PRO A 123 -4.44 2.79 -14.12
N LEU A 124 -5.69 2.49 -14.40
CA LEU A 124 -6.13 1.14 -14.72
C LEU A 124 -6.21 0.97 -16.22
N PRO A 125 -5.88 -0.23 -16.73
CA PRO A 125 -6.09 -0.51 -18.13
C PRO A 125 -7.55 -0.36 -18.52
N ALA A 126 -7.80 0.15 -19.72
CA ALA A 126 -9.14 0.39 -20.20
C ALA A 126 -9.86 -0.91 -20.60
N ASN A 127 -9.09 -1.97 -20.84
CA ASN A 127 -9.64 -3.22 -21.35
C ASN A 127 -9.89 -4.26 -20.25
N LEU A 128 -9.95 -3.84 -18.99
CA LEU A 128 -10.25 -4.80 -17.92
C LEU A 128 -11.71 -5.21 -17.98
N ALA A 129 -11.96 -6.50 -17.86
CA ALA A 129 -13.31 -7.01 -17.74
C ALA A 129 -13.89 -6.63 -16.38
N MET A 130 -15.22 -6.51 -16.34
CA MET A 130 -15.92 -6.28 -15.08
C MET A 130 -15.64 -7.43 -14.14
N GLY A 131 -15.38 -7.14 -12.88
CA GLY A 131 -15.15 -8.18 -11.89
C GLY A 131 -14.23 -7.74 -10.76
N HIS A 132 -13.86 -8.74 -9.98
CA HIS A 132 -13.01 -8.54 -8.81
C HIS A 132 -11.54 -8.68 -9.16
N TYR A 133 -10.76 -7.74 -8.66
CA TYR A 133 -9.31 -7.73 -8.80
C TYR A 133 -8.71 -7.31 -7.47
N ARG A 134 -7.43 -7.38 -7.35
CA ARG A 134 -6.76 -6.82 -6.18
C ARG A 134 -5.43 -6.23 -6.57
N VAL A 135 -5.07 -5.18 -5.88
CA VAL A 135 -3.76 -4.55 -6.03
C VAL A 135 -2.91 -5.05 -4.87
N LYS A 136 -1.79 -5.66 -5.19
CA LYS A 136 -0.83 -6.05 -4.17
C LYS A 136 0.14 -4.90 -3.99
N VAL A 137 0.16 -4.33 -2.80
CA VAL A 137 1.07 -3.24 -2.45
C VAL A 137 2.20 -3.83 -1.65
N THR A 138 3.42 -3.63 -2.11
CA THR A 138 4.62 -4.09 -1.41
C THR A 138 5.43 -2.86 -1.05
N VAL A 139 5.77 -2.73 0.23
CA VAL A 139 6.60 -1.62 0.70
C VAL A 139 7.83 -2.20 1.37
N THR A 140 8.98 -1.69 1.00
CA THR A 140 10.25 -2.08 1.58
C THR A 140 10.87 -0.90 2.30
N ASP A 141 11.20 -1.10 3.56
CA ASP A 141 11.96 -0.13 4.33
C ASP A 141 13.44 -0.33 4.00
N ALA A 142 14.01 0.61 3.25
CA ALA A 142 15.37 0.46 2.77
C ALA A 142 16.40 0.47 3.91
N HIS A 143 16.08 1.10 5.03
CA HIS A 143 17.04 1.15 6.15
C HIS A 143 17.14 -0.19 6.88
N SER A 144 16.02 -0.87 7.06
CA SER A 144 16.04 -2.16 7.77
C SER A 144 16.07 -3.34 6.82
N GLY A 145 15.75 -3.14 5.56
CA GLY A 145 15.62 -4.21 4.58
C GLY A 145 14.33 -5.01 4.74
N LYS A 146 13.46 -4.60 5.63
CA LYS A 146 12.21 -5.33 5.86
C LYS A 146 11.14 -4.93 4.86
N THR A 147 10.28 -5.88 4.53
CA THR A 147 9.25 -5.71 3.53
C THR A 147 7.93 -6.18 4.09
N ASP A 148 6.87 -5.47 3.78
CA ASP A 148 5.51 -5.92 4.05
C ASP A 148 4.68 -5.78 2.80
N ARG A 149 3.62 -6.57 2.70
CA ARG A 149 2.74 -6.54 1.54
C ARG A 149 1.31 -6.76 1.98
N VAL A 150 0.41 -6.05 1.28
CA VAL A 150 -1.02 -6.19 1.53
C VAL A 150 -1.74 -6.20 0.19
N HIS A 151 -2.95 -6.74 0.20
CA HIS A 151 -3.81 -6.76 -0.98
C HIS A 151 -4.96 -5.80 -0.76
N VAL A 152 -5.19 -4.93 -1.73
CA VAL A 152 -6.30 -3.98 -1.70
C VAL A 152 -7.31 -4.44 -2.73
N PRO A 153 -8.53 -4.83 -2.32
CA PRO A 153 -9.52 -5.30 -3.26
C PRO A 153 -10.08 -4.14 -4.07
N ILE A 154 -10.34 -4.41 -5.35
CA ILE A 154 -11.05 -3.48 -6.21
C ILE A 154 -12.09 -4.24 -7.01
N TYR A 155 -13.17 -3.56 -7.35
CA TYR A 155 -14.21 -4.10 -8.20
C TYR A 155 -14.34 -3.21 -9.44
N VAL A 156 -14.00 -3.76 -10.59
CA VAL A 156 -14.07 -3.02 -11.84
C VAL A 156 -15.51 -3.10 -12.35
N THR A 157 -16.13 -1.94 -12.51
CA THR A 157 -17.52 -1.86 -12.93
C THR A 157 -17.63 -2.01 -14.44
N ALA A 158 -18.85 -2.20 -14.93
CA ALA A 158 -19.09 -2.26 -16.36
C ALA A 158 -18.82 -0.90 -17.00
N VAL A 159 -18.44 -0.95 -18.28
CA VAL A 159 -18.28 0.27 -19.05
C VAL A 159 -19.68 0.85 -19.30
N GLU A 160 -19.84 2.14 -19.01
CA GLU A 160 -21.10 2.79 -19.27
C GLU A 160 -21.26 2.98 -20.77
N LYS A 161 -22.42 2.59 -21.28
CA LYS A 161 -22.76 2.81 -22.67
C LYS A 161 -23.66 4.02 -22.76
N ARG A 162 -23.44 4.80 -23.77
CA ARG A 162 -24.29 5.95 -24.05
C ARG A 162 -25.17 5.67 -25.21
#